data_651583c32fdc59f8010ce24066652325
#
_entry.id   651583c32fdc59f8010ce24066652325
#
_cell.length_a   1.000
_cell.length_b   1.000
_cell.length_c   1.000
_cell.angle_alpha   90.00
_cell.angle_beta   90.00
_cell.angle_gamma   90.00
#
_symmetry.space_group_name_H-M   'P 1'
#
loop_
_entity.id
_entity.type
_entity.pdbx_description
1 polymer ?
#
loop_
_entity_poly.entity_id
_entity_poly.type
_entity_poly.pdbx_seq_one_letter_code
_entity_poly.pdbx_strand_id
1 'polypeptide(L)'
;QGHESPAWKEMAPLLGWGQVMSYSEERKLKSWLNQAGRNINPTRLIVLRANGGNLIEKKNWFSVQDLSDQSLSELGQVPDTHETLTIDGLKTRDFDDALTVISWNTTSIQLAVHITDLSRVIHPGTPLFHEAEQRISSVYTPEAVYPMFPEDLSNGIFSLKAKEERAVLSFHFQLFLKGGWQLQKVVPEKIRVQRNLSYAEADELIAKKDGFWETLLLCCEALLKSRLEEGALNLPRREFEINVSDPKQVLINPLDRNSPANRIIEELAVLVNRETGRLFHE
;
A
#
# COMPACT_ATOMS: atom_id res chain seq x y z
N GLN A 1 -39.63 4.26 -8.80
CA GLN A 1 -39.21 5.06 -7.64
C GLN A 1 -38.11 4.28 -6.96
N GLY A 2 -36.86 4.51 -7.37
CA GLY A 2 -35.69 3.93 -6.77
C GLY A 2 -35.45 4.58 -5.41
N HIS A 3 -35.54 3.82 -4.34
CA HIS A 3 -35.10 4.28 -3.03
C HIS A 3 -33.58 4.50 -3.09
N GLU A 4 -33.15 5.77 -3.12
CA GLU A 4 -31.78 6.10 -2.79
C GLU A 4 -31.50 5.60 -1.38
N SER A 5 -30.47 4.76 -1.22
CA SER A 5 -30.02 4.31 0.09
C SER A 5 -29.70 5.53 0.96
N PRO A 6 -30.16 5.59 2.22
CA PRO A 6 -29.80 6.68 3.13
C PRO A 6 -28.28 6.87 3.24
N ALA A 7 -27.50 5.81 3.18
CA ALA A 7 -26.04 5.83 3.22
C ALA A 7 -25.42 6.62 2.05
N TRP A 8 -26.03 6.60 0.87
CA TRP A 8 -25.54 7.37 -0.27
C TRP A 8 -25.64 8.88 -0.05
N LYS A 9 -26.73 9.35 0.54
CA LYS A 9 -26.94 10.79 0.83
C LYS A 9 -25.94 11.35 1.84
N GLU A 10 -25.48 10.49 2.76
CA GLU A 10 -24.46 10.87 3.74
C GLU A 10 -23.04 10.79 3.19
N MET A 11 -22.76 9.82 2.33
CA MET A 11 -21.43 9.61 1.77
C MET A 11 -21.08 10.55 0.61
N ALA A 12 -22.03 10.91 -0.23
CA ALA A 12 -21.78 11.72 -1.42
C ALA A 12 -21.14 13.09 -1.10
N PRO A 13 -21.56 13.83 -0.07
CA PRO A 13 -20.93 15.08 0.34
C PRO A 13 -19.52 14.89 0.90
N LEU A 14 -19.28 13.79 1.64
CA LEU A 14 -17.98 13.48 2.25
C LEU A 14 -16.92 13.14 1.20
N LEU A 15 -17.34 12.59 0.07
CA LEU A 15 -16.47 12.25 -1.05
C LEU A 15 -16.30 13.40 -2.06
N GLY A 16 -16.83 14.58 -1.77
CA GLY A 16 -16.79 15.74 -2.68
C GLY A 16 -17.59 15.57 -3.97
N TRP A 17 -18.51 14.61 -4.01
CA TRP A 17 -19.24 14.21 -5.22
C TRP A 17 -20.53 14.99 -5.48
N GLY A 18 -20.95 15.85 -4.57
CA GLY A 18 -22.17 16.64 -4.69
C GLY A 18 -22.17 17.69 -5.80
N GLN A 19 -21.03 17.93 -6.46
CA GLN A 19 -20.92 19.07 -7.40
C GLN A 19 -20.41 18.73 -8.82
N VAL A 20 -20.16 17.47 -9.19
CA VAL A 20 -19.34 17.21 -10.39
C VAL A 20 -19.92 16.20 -11.39
N MET A 21 -21.16 15.75 -11.28
CA MET A 21 -21.75 14.97 -12.37
C MET A 21 -22.51 15.87 -13.35
N SER A 22 -22.08 15.86 -14.63
CA SER A 22 -22.85 16.47 -15.69
C SER A 22 -24.16 15.70 -15.92
N TYR A 23 -25.21 16.36 -16.40
CA TYR A 23 -26.49 15.72 -16.73
C TYR A 23 -26.36 14.53 -17.69
N SER A 24 -25.36 14.55 -18.57
CA SER A 24 -25.07 13.43 -19.50
C SER A 24 -24.50 12.21 -18.78
N GLU A 25 -23.67 12.41 -17.77
CA GLU A 25 -23.07 11.33 -16.97
C GLU A 25 -24.12 10.69 -16.05
N GLU A 26 -24.97 11.50 -15.44
CA GLU A 26 -26.09 11.00 -14.65
C GLU A 26 -27.05 10.16 -15.49
N ARG A 27 -27.34 10.57 -16.73
CA ARG A 27 -28.19 9.83 -17.65
C ARG A 27 -27.58 8.51 -18.10
N LYS A 28 -26.26 8.48 -18.40
CA LYS A 28 -25.52 7.25 -18.70
C LYS A 28 -25.53 6.31 -17.51
N LEU A 29 -25.31 6.82 -16.33
CA LEU A 29 -25.33 6.07 -15.10
C LEU A 29 -26.71 5.45 -14.83
N LYS A 30 -27.78 6.22 -14.96
CA LYS A 30 -29.17 5.72 -14.80
C LYS A 30 -29.52 4.65 -15.85
N SER A 31 -29.08 4.83 -17.11
CA SER A 31 -29.28 3.83 -18.15
C SER A 31 -28.57 2.53 -17.83
N TRP A 32 -27.32 2.63 -17.36
CA TRP A 32 -26.52 1.47 -16.99
C TRP A 32 -27.08 0.75 -15.75
N LEU A 33 -27.51 1.50 -14.72
CA LEU A 33 -28.18 0.96 -13.52
C LEU A 33 -29.43 0.16 -13.89
N ASN A 34 -30.20 0.63 -14.90
CA ASN A 34 -31.37 -0.08 -15.37
C ASN A 34 -31.04 -1.37 -16.15
N GLN A 35 -29.91 -1.40 -16.85
CA GLN A 35 -29.44 -2.61 -17.59
C GLN A 35 -28.85 -3.68 -16.67
N ALA A 36 -28.19 -3.27 -15.57
CA ALA A 36 -27.49 -4.18 -14.66
C ALA A 36 -28.37 -4.83 -13.57
N GLY A 37 -29.69 -4.54 -13.57
CA GLY A 37 -30.64 -5.09 -12.59
C GLY A 37 -30.58 -4.41 -11.22
N ARG A 38 -31.65 -4.53 -10.48
CA ARG A 38 -32.09 -3.66 -9.35
C ARG A 38 -31.21 -3.59 -8.08
N ASN A 39 -30.03 -4.19 -8.05
CA ASN A 39 -29.18 -4.24 -6.83
C ASN A 39 -27.76 -3.78 -7.11
N ILE A 40 -27.58 -2.53 -7.53
CA ILE A 40 -26.23 -1.98 -7.58
C ILE A 40 -25.93 -1.27 -6.27
N ASN A 41 -25.00 -1.88 -5.59
CA ASN A 41 -24.35 -1.32 -4.44
C ASN A 41 -23.64 -0.01 -4.80
N PRO A 42 -23.76 1.06 -3.98
CA PRO A 42 -23.07 2.33 -4.17
C PRO A 42 -21.56 2.18 -4.41
N THR A 43 -20.94 1.19 -3.82
CA THR A 43 -19.51 0.89 -3.97
C THR A 43 -19.14 0.51 -5.40
N ARG A 44 -19.99 -0.20 -6.13
CA ARG A 44 -19.79 -0.49 -7.56
C ARG A 44 -19.75 0.79 -8.41
N LEU A 45 -20.43 1.82 -8.01
CA LEU A 45 -20.43 3.13 -8.67
C LEU A 45 -19.09 3.86 -8.52
N ILE A 46 -18.47 3.73 -7.34
CA ILE A 46 -17.15 4.30 -7.06
C ILE A 46 -16.12 3.65 -7.97
N VAL A 47 -16.14 2.32 -8.04
CA VAL A 47 -15.24 1.53 -8.89
C VAL A 47 -15.40 1.86 -10.37
N LEU A 48 -16.64 1.96 -10.84
CA LEU A 48 -16.93 2.35 -12.22
C LEU A 48 -16.39 3.72 -12.59
N ARG A 49 -16.44 4.68 -11.66
CA ARG A 49 -15.93 6.02 -11.89
C ARG A 49 -14.40 6.07 -11.89
N ALA A 50 -13.76 5.37 -10.97
CA ALA A 50 -12.30 5.27 -10.91
C ALA A 50 -11.71 4.69 -12.21
N ASN A 51 -12.45 3.82 -12.91
CA ASN A 51 -12.03 3.18 -14.15
C ASN A 51 -12.65 3.76 -15.44
N GLY A 52 -12.98 5.03 -15.46
CA GLY A 52 -13.54 5.67 -16.65
C GLY A 52 -14.87 5.08 -17.11
N GLY A 53 -15.62 4.42 -16.23
CA GLY A 53 -16.93 3.83 -16.52
C GLY A 53 -16.91 2.35 -16.93
N ASN A 54 -15.76 1.71 -16.97
CA ASN A 54 -15.63 0.28 -17.21
C ASN A 54 -15.80 -0.51 -15.91
N LEU A 55 -16.60 -1.58 -15.93
CA LEU A 55 -16.68 -2.52 -14.82
C LEU A 55 -15.35 -3.26 -14.67
N ILE A 56 -14.78 -3.18 -13.47
CA ILE A 56 -13.71 -4.10 -13.10
C ILE A 56 -14.39 -5.44 -12.77
N GLU A 57 -14.35 -6.35 -13.72
CA GLU A 57 -14.78 -7.72 -13.46
C GLU A 57 -13.63 -8.49 -12.79
N LYS A 58 -13.96 -9.35 -11.82
CA LYS A 58 -13.04 -10.40 -11.39
C LYS A 58 -12.95 -11.39 -12.56
N LYS A 59 -11.96 -11.20 -13.45
CA LYS A 59 -11.65 -12.18 -14.49
C LYS A 59 -10.86 -13.33 -13.87
N ASN A 60 -11.12 -14.55 -14.32
CA ASN A 60 -10.22 -15.66 -14.07
C ASN A 60 -8.93 -15.40 -14.85
N TRP A 61 -7.90 -15.08 -14.12
CA TRP A 61 -6.55 -14.86 -14.63
C TRP A 61 -5.92 -16.22 -14.96
N PHE A 62 -4.84 -16.19 -15.73
CA PHE A 62 -4.05 -17.37 -16.07
C PHE A 62 -3.60 -18.13 -14.82
N SER A 63 -3.38 -19.45 -14.95
CA SER A 63 -2.87 -20.24 -13.85
C SER A 63 -1.45 -19.77 -13.49
N VAL A 64 -1.23 -19.50 -12.21
CA VAL A 64 0.04 -18.99 -11.66
C VAL A 64 1.10 -20.09 -11.54
N GLN A 65 0.79 -21.33 -11.94
CA GLN A 65 1.63 -22.52 -11.73
C GLN A 65 3.01 -22.47 -12.39
N ASP A 66 3.22 -21.61 -13.41
CA ASP A 66 4.49 -21.52 -14.13
C ASP A 66 5.47 -20.46 -13.60
N LEU A 67 5.11 -19.76 -12.52
CA LEU A 67 5.88 -18.60 -12.01
C LEU A 67 6.72 -18.93 -10.78
N SER A 68 6.93 -20.22 -10.45
CA SER A 68 7.62 -20.64 -9.24
C SER A 68 9.15 -20.67 -9.38
N ASP A 69 9.81 -20.35 -8.30
CA ASP A 69 11.16 -20.72 -7.80
C ASP A 69 12.44 -20.47 -8.66
N GLN A 70 12.41 -20.49 -9.97
CA GLN A 70 13.65 -20.42 -10.75
C GLN A 70 14.38 -19.08 -10.65
N SER A 71 13.69 -18.00 -10.29
CA SER A 71 14.28 -16.67 -10.24
C SER A 71 14.90 -16.28 -8.90
N LEU A 72 14.66 -17.04 -7.82
CA LEU A 72 15.15 -16.69 -6.48
C LEU A 72 16.58 -17.18 -6.21
N SER A 73 17.03 -18.25 -6.88
CA SER A 73 18.34 -18.86 -6.63
C SER A 73 19.54 -17.98 -7.03
N GLU A 74 19.33 -17.05 -7.96
CA GLU A 74 20.37 -16.15 -8.46
C GLU A 74 20.51 -14.86 -7.63
N LEU A 75 19.58 -14.62 -6.70
CA LEU A 75 19.55 -13.41 -5.88
C LEU A 75 20.45 -13.54 -4.66
N GLY A 76 21.13 -12.46 -4.32
CA GLY A 76 21.71 -12.28 -3.00
C GLY A 76 20.64 -12.41 -1.92
N GLN A 77 20.98 -13.00 -0.79
CA GLN A 77 20.04 -13.18 0.32
C GLN A 77 20.39 -12.20 1.45
N VAL A 78 19.38 -11.51 1.95
CA VAL A 78 19.49 -10.81 3.23
C VAL A 78 19.58 -11.86 4.33
N PRO A 79 20.63 -11.82 5.19
CA PRO A 79 20.83 -12.85 6.21
C PRO A 79 19.65 -12.95 7.18
N ASP A 80 19.16 -14.14 7.46
CA ASP A 80 18.09 -14.40 8.43
C ASP A 80 18.45 -14.01 9.88
N THR A 81 19.71 -13.64 10.12
CA THR A 81 20.18 -13.11 11.42
C THR A 81 19.68 -11.71 11.72
N HIS A 82 19.20 -10.98 10.69
CA HIS A 82 18.56 -9.68 10.85
C HIS A 82 17.05 -9.85 10.80
N GLU A 83 16.36 -9.21 11.72
CA GLU A 83 14.90 -9.25 11.73
C GLU A 83 14.33 -8.44 10.55
N THR A 84 13.62 -9.12 9.66
CA THR A 84 12.86 -8.51 8.56
C THR A 84 11.37 -8.55 8.90
N LEU A 85 10.69 -7.43 8.81
CA LEU A 85 9.27 -7.32 9.19
C LEU A 85 8.51 -6.39 8.23
N THR A 86 7.20 -6.58 8.16
CA THR A 86 6.26 -5.62 7.55
C THR A 86 5.42 -4.95 8.62
N ILE A 87 4.88 -3.75 8.35
CA ILE A 87 3.97 -3.03 9.25
C ILE A 87 2.79 -2.51 8.43
N ASP A 88 1.63 -3.08 8.64
CA ASP A 88 0.46 -2.87 7.78
C ASP A 88 -0.86 -2.77 8.56
N GLY A 89 -1.94 -2.57 7.84
CA GLY A 89 -3.28 -2.66 8.41
C GLY A 89 -3.64 -4.08 8.84
N LEU A 90 -4.41 -4.24 9.91
CA LEU A 90 -4.80 -5.55 10.46
C LEU A 90 -5.44 -6.49 9.42
N LYS A 91 -6.09 -5.95 8.40
CA LYS A 91 -6.79 -6.72 7.35
C LYS A 91 -5.98 -6.86 6.07
N THR A 92 -4.77 -6.30 6.00
CA THR A 92 -3.90 -6.36 4.84
C THR A 92 -3.51 -7.81 4.53
N ARG A 93 -3.47 -8.15 3.25
CA ARG A 93 -3.04 -9.44 2.72
C ARG A 93 -1.97 -9.30 1.64
N ASP A 94 -1.87 -8.14 1.07
CA ASP A 94 -0.96 -7.68 0.03
C ASP A 94 0.14 -6.82 0.69
N PHE A 95 1.14 -7.48 1.28
CA PHE A 95 2.28 -6.82 1.91
C PHE A 95 3.29 -6.44 0.85
N ASP A 96 3.38 -5.15 0.51
CA ASP A 96 4.18 -4.67 -0.62
C ASP A 96 5.58 -4.21 -0.22
N ASP A 97 5.77 -3.84 1.05
CA ASP A 97 7.03 -3.34 1.59
C ASP A 97 7.40 -4.03 2.90
N ALA A 98 8.69 -4.11 3.15
CA ALA A 98 9.25 -4.64 4.39
C ALA A 98 10.50 -3.87 4.79
N LEU A 99 10.88 -3.96 6.05
CA LEU A 99 12.12 -3.39 6.54
C LEU A 99 12.98 -4.43 7.27
N THR A 100 14.30 -4.31 7.10
CA THR A 100 15.30 -5.06 7.86
C THR A 100 16.19 -4.09 8.59
N VAL A 101 16.30 -4.23 9.92
CA VAL A 101 17.29 -3.49 10.70
C VAL A 101 18.60 -4.26 10.75
N ILE A 102 19.67 -3.64 10.26
CA ILE A 102 21.00 -4.26 10.15
C ILE A 102 21.84 -3.96 11.40
N SER A 103 21.88 -2.69 11.78
CA SER A 103 22.59 -2.26 12.99
C SER A 103 22.08 -0.90 13.46
N TRP A 104 22.26 -0.60 14.74
CA TRP A 104 21.92 0.70 15.31
C TRP A 104 22.84 1.08 16.46
N ASN A 105 22.90 2.37 16.72
CA ASN A 105 23.59 2.94 17.88
C ASN A 105 22.89 4.25 18.32
N THR A 106 23.48 4.99 19.24
CA THR A 106 22.92 6.23 19.79
C THR A 106 22.87 7.40 18.81
N THR A 107 23.39 7.27 17.59
CA THR A 107 23.48 8.36 16.61
C THR A 107 22.92 8.03 15.24
N SER A 108 22.77 6.75 14.92
CA SER A 108 22.34 6.31 13.60
C SER A 108 21.76 4.90 13.61
N ILE A 109 20.99 4.60 12.57
CA ILE A 109 20.50 3.26 12.27
C ILE A 109 20.83 2.90 10.82
N GLN A 110 21.31 1.68 10.62
CA GLN A 110 21.50 1.09 9.30
C GLN A 110 20.36 0.09 9.04
N LEU A 111 19.64 0.27 7.96
CA LEU A 111 18.48 -0.54 7.61
C LEU A 111 18.36 -0.73 6.10
N ALA A 112 17.57 -1.70 5.70
CA ALA A 112 17.12 -1.85 4.33
C ALA A 112 15.59 -1.76 4.26
N VAL A 113 15.09 -1.03 3.27
CA VAL A 113 13.67 -1.00 2.89
C VAL A 113 13.54 -1.85 1.64
N HIS A 114 12.63 -2.80 1.66
CA HIS A 114 12.41 -3.77 0.61
C HIS A 114 11.07 -3.53 -0.05
N ILE A 115 11.06 -3.46 -1.37
CA ILE A 115 9.84 -3.36 -2.17
C ILE A 115 9.73 -4.62 -3.02
N THR A 116 8.56 -5.21 -3.09
CA THR A 116 8.31 -6.41 -3.90
C THR A 116 8.75 -6.20 -5.35
N ASP A 117 9.57 -7.10 -5.88
CA ASP A 117 10.08 -7.05 -7.26
C ASP A 117 9.09 -7.71 -8.25
N LEU A 118 8.14 -6.92 -8.72
CA LEU A 118 7.15 -7.36 -9.71
C LEU A 118 7.76 -7.64 -11.08
N SER A 119 8.89 -7.01 -11.41
CA SER A 119 9.49 -7.04 -12.75
C SER A 119 9.96 -8.44 -13.16
N ARG A 120 10.20 -9.32 -12.20
CA ARG A 120 10.58 -10.71 -12.43
C ARG A 120 9.46 -11.58 -12.98
N VAL A 121 8.22 -11.18 -12.76
CA VAL A 121 7.03 -11.93 -13.14
C VAL A 121 6.23 -11.20 -14.22
N ILE A 122 6.16 -9.88 -14.13
CA ILE A 122 5.35 -9.06 -15.02
C ILE A 122 6.25 -8.38 -16.03
N HIS A 123 6.26 -8.91 -17.24
CA HIS A 123 7.07 -8.37 -18.32
C HIS A 123 6.25 -7.47 -19.25
N PRO A 124 6.80 -6.32 -19.69
CA PRO A 124 6.17 -5.45 -20.69
C PRO A 124 5.72 -6.24 -21.92
N GLY A 125 4.53 -5.92 -22.45
CA GLY A 125 3.97 -6.57 -23.63
C GLY A 125 3.22 -7.88 -23.36
N THR A 126 3.23 -8.39 -22.11
CA THR A 126 2.40 -9.57 -21.76
C THR A 126 0.94 -9.18 -21.53
N PRO A 127 -0.02 -10.11 -21.70
CA PRO A 127 -1.43 -9.82 -21.41
C PRO A 127 -1.67 -9.34 -19.97
N LEU A 128 -0.91 -9.87 -19.00
CA LEU A 128 -0.98 -9.46 -17.61
C LEU A 128 -0.51 -8.01 -17.42
N PHE A 129 0.59 -7.62 -18.08
CA PHE A 129 1.09 -6.25 -18.08
C PHE A 129 0.06 -5.28 -18.65
N HIS A 130 -0.51 -5.60 -19.82
CA HIS A 130 -1.54 -4.75 -20.45
C HIS A 130 -2.80 -4.60 -19.62
N GLU A 131 -3.24 -5.65 -18.94
CA GLU A 131 -4.39 -5.56 -18.05
C GLU A 131 -4.09 -4.68 -16.83
N ALA A 132 -2.89 -4.82 -16.24
CA ALA A 132 -2.45 -3.98 -15.13
C ALA A 132 -2.34 -2.50 -15.54
N GLU A 133 -1.81 -2.25 -16.76
CA GLU A 133 -1.72 -0.91 -17.34
C GLU A 133 -3.11 -0.27 -17.54
N GLN A 134 -4.11 -1.04 -17.92
CA GLN A 134 -5.49 -0.56 -18.03
C GLN A 134 -6.15 -0.29 -16.68
N ARG A 135 -5.80 -1.08 -15.64
CA ARG A 135 -6.34 -0.90 -14.28
C ARG A 135 -5.67 0.25 -13.53
N ILE A 136 -4.39 0.50 -13.77
CA ILE A 136 -3.56 1.57 -13.16
C ILE A 136 -3.31 1.35 -11.66
N SER A 137 -4.32 0.92 -10.88
CA SER A 137 -4.21 0.73 -9.44
C SER A 137 -5.20 -0.31 -8.92
N SER A 138 -4.94 -0.84 -7.74
CA SER A 138 -5.95 -1.54 -6.96
C SER A 138 -6.96 -0.55 -6.39
N VAL A 139 -8.24 -0.94 -6.33
CA VAL A 139 -9.32 -0.13 -5.77
C VAL A 139 -9.84 -0.81 -4.52
N TYR A 140 -9.70 -0.14 -3.39
CA TYR A 140 -10.17 -0.60 -2.08
C TYR A 140 -11.49 0.08 -1.75
N THR A 141 -12.52 -0.73 -1.52
CA THR A 141 -13.84 -0.25 -1.13
C THR A 141 -14.24 -0.89 0.20
N PRO A 142 -15.21 -0.33 0.92
CA PRO A 142 -15.67 -0.91 2.18
C PRO A 142 -16.16 -2.37 2.07
N GLU A 143 -16.57 -2.80 0.88
CA GLU A 143 -17.15 -4.12 0.64
C GLU A 143 -16.22 -5.10 -0.02
N ALA A 144 -15.32 -4.62 -0.88
CA ALA A 144 -14.47 -5.47 -1.70
C ALA A 144 -13.19 -4.76 -2.13
N VAL A 145 -12.17 -5.55 -2.41
CA VAL A 145 -10.95 -5.11 -3.07
C VAL A 145 -11.02 -5.53 -4.53
N TYR A 146 -10.72 -4.62 -5.43
CA TYR A 146 -10.56 -4.85 -6.87
C TYR A 146 -9.08 -4.68 -7.22
N PRO A 147 -8.31 -5.76 -7.18
CA PRO A 147 -6.87 -5.67 -7.29
C PRO A 147 -6.42 -5.34 -8.71
N MET A 148 -5.32 -4.59 -8.84
CA MET A 148 -4.66 -4.33 -10.12
C MET A 148 -4.15 -5.62 -10.75
N PHE A 149 -3.62 -6.53 -9.94
CA PHE A 149 -3.19 -7.86 -10.32
C PHE A 149 -4.14 -8.94 -9.79
N PRO A 150 -4.13 -10.16 -10.35
CA PRO A 150 -4.85 -11.30 -9.77
C PRO A 150 -4.56 -11.48 -8.28
N GLU A 151 -5.56 -11.88 -7.51
CA GLU A 151 -5.39 -12.10 -6.06
C GLU A 151 -4.30 -13.14 -5.75
N ASP A 152 -4.13 -14.15 -6.61
CA ASP A 152 -3.08 -15.17 -6.47
C ASP A 152 -1.67 -14.57 -6.64
N LEU A 153 -1.54 -13.45 -7.33
CA LEU A 153 -0.31 -12.70 -7.43
C LEU A 153 -0.20 -11.68 -6.30
N SER A 154 -1.15 -10.75 -6.16
CA SER A 154 -1.09 -9.67 -5.18
C SER A 154 -1.09 -10.16 -3.74
N ASN A 155 -1.97 -11.12 -3.41
CA ASN A 155 -2.01 -11.75 -2.08
C ASN A 155 -1.14 -13.01 -1.99
N GLY A 156 -0.50 -13.42 -3.09
CA GLY A 156 0.32 -14.63 -3.23
C GLY A 156 1.79 -14.33 -3.32
N ILE A 157 2.36 -14.54 -4.53
CA ILE A 157 3.82 -14.47 -4.75
C ILE A 157 4.40 -13.08 -4.59
N PHE A 158 3.61 -12.01 -4.74
CA PHE A 158 4.05 -10.63 -4.53
C PHE A 158 3.94 -10.18 -3.08
N SER A 159 3.11 -10.86 -2.29
CA SER A 159 2.94 -10.49 -0.89
C SER A 159 4.10 -10.98 -0.01
N LEU A 160 4.70 -10.09 0.74
CA LEU A 160 5.83 -10.33 1.65
C LEU A 160 5.34 -10.98 2.94
N LYS A 161 4.80 -12.20 2.82
CA LYS A 161 4.27 -12.97 3.94
C LYS A 161 5.37 -13.51 4.84
N ALA A 162 5.07 -13.54 6.14
CA ALA A 162 5.98 -14.11 7.13
C ALA A 162 6.32 -15.57 6.82
N LYS A 163 7.59 -15.91 7.00
CA LYS A 163 8.21 -17.24 6.79
C LYS A 163 8.34 -17.66 5.32
N GLU A 164 7.94 -16.82 4.37
CA GLU A 164 8.09 -17.09 2.95
C GLU A 164 9.25 -16.28 2.35
N GLU A 165 9.95 -16.87 1.37
CA GLU A 165 11.00 -16.17 0.63
C GLU A 165 10.39 -15.38 -0.52
N ARG A 166 10.86 -14.16 -0.72
CA ARG A 166 10.38 -13.26 -1.77
C ARG A 166 11.52 -12.49 -2.42
N ALA A 167 11.40 -12.29 -3.73
CA ALA A 167 12.25 -11.38 -4.46
C ALA A 167 11.83 -9.92 -4.20
N VAL A 168 12.79 -9.08 -3.92
CA VAL A 168 12.58 -7.67 -3.62
C VAL A 168 13.66 -6.80 -4.26
N LEU A 169 13.35 -5.54 -4.46
CA LEU A 169 14.34 -4.49 -4.66
C LEU A 169 14.61 -3.84 -3.32
N SER A 170 15.86 -3.96 -2.84
CA SER A 170 16.28 -3.48 -1.52
C SER A 170 17.02 -2.16 -1.62
N PHE A 171 16.58 -1.19 -0.84
CA PHE A 171 17.22 0.11 -0.67
C PHE A 171 17.92 0.11 0.69
N HIS A 172 19.25 0.08 0.70
CA HIS A 172 20.04 0.07 1.92
C HIS A 172 20.41 1.49 2.33
N PHE A 173 19.98 1.89 3.53
CA PHE A 173 20.19 3.24 4.06
C PHE A 173 20.98 3.22 5.36
N GLN A 174 21.70 4.32 5.58
CA GLN A 174 22.07 4.76 6.90
C GLN A 174 21.32 6.06 7.22
N LEU A 175 20.53 6.05 8.29
CA LEU A 175 19.79 7.20 8.79
C LEU A 175 20.48 7.77 10.02
N PHE A 176 20.43 9.09 10.18
CA PHE A 176 21.10 9.80 11.27
C PHE A 176 20.08 10.52 12.16
N LEU A 177 20.26 10.44 13.48
CA LEU A 177 19.41 11.12 14.46
C LEU A 177 19.39 12.67 14.32
N LYS A 178 20.44 13.23 13.76
CA LYS A 178 20.51 14.68 13.47
C LYS A 178 19.76 15.09 12.19
N GLY A 179 19.09 14.14 11.57
CA GLY A 179 18.50 14.30 10.24
C GLY A 179 19.48 13.91 9.13
N GLY A 180 18.91 13.65 7.95
CA GLY A 180 19.65 13.20 6.77
C GLY A 180 19.86 11.69 6.73
N TRP A 181 20.31 11.25 5.57
CA TRP A 181 20.52 9.84 5.26
C TRP A 181 21.65 9.67 4.25
N GLN A 182 22.09 8.44 4.12
CA GLN A 182 22.98 8.01 3.05
C GLN A 182 22.39 6.74 2.41
N LEU A 183 22.08 6.80 1.13
CA LEU A 183 21.78 5.62 0.32
C LEU A 183 23.09 4.89 0.05
N GLN A 184 23.21 3.65 0.51
CA GLN A 184 24.44 2.85 0.35
C GLN A 184 24.41 2.04 -0.93
N LYS A 185 23.28 1.37 -1.21
CA LYS A 185 23.06 0.58 -2.43
C LYS A 185 21.59 0.38 -2.71
N VAL A 186 21.24 0.11 -3.97
CA VAL A 186 19.97 -0.43 -4.41
C VAL A 186 20.25 -1.70 -5.18
N VAL A 187 19.72 -2.83 -4.71
CA VAL A 187 20.04 -4.14 -5.29
C VAL A 187 18.82 -5.07 -5.24
N PRO A 188 18.64 -5.93 -6.26
CA PRO A 188 17.70 -7.04 -6.17
C PRO A 188 18.22 -8.07 -5.16
N GLU A 189 17.37 -8.44 -4.21
CA GLU A 189 17.71 -9.40 -3.16
C GLU A 189 16.53 -10.36 -2.91
N LYS A 190 16.81 -11.44 -2.21
CA LYS A 190 15.83 -12.34 -1.64
C LYS A 190 15.75 -12.09 -0.15
N ILE A 191 14.54 -11.96 0.38
CA ILE A 191 14.31 -11.81 1.81
C ILE A 191 13.40 -12.91 2.33
N ARG A 192 13.48 -13.17 3.63
CA ARG A 192 12.50 -13.96 4.38
C ARG A 192 11.96 -13.09 5.50
N VAL A 193 10.69 -12.71 5.39
CA VAL A 193 10.01 -11.93 6.44
C VAL A 193 9.80 -12.82 7.67
N GLN A 194 10.19 -12.34 8.84
CA GLN A 194 9.96 -13.06 10.08
C GLN A 194 8.58 -12.80 10.66
N ARG A 195 8.10 -11.55 10.61
CA ARG A 195 6.81 -11.14 11.16
C ARG A 195 6.11 -10.11 10.26
N ASN A 196 4.81 -10.30 10.10
CA ASN A 196 3.92 -9.24 9.61
C ASN A 196 3.25 -8.61 10.84
N LEU A 197 3.56 -7.36 11.11
CA LEU A 197 3.01 -6.61 12.23
C LEU A 197 1.84 -5.75 11.76
N SER A 198 0.84 -5.63 12.61
CA SER A 198 -0.12 -4.53 12.48
C SER A 198 0.47 -3.22 13.03
N TYR A 199 -0.07 -2.08 12.60
CA TYR A 199 0.34 -0.78 13.16
C TYR A 199 0.21 -0.76 14.69
N ALA A 200 -0.84 -1.35 15.25
CA ALA A 200 -1.04 -1.41 16.71
C ALA A 200 0.06 -2.23 17.40
N GLU A 201 0.43 -3.40 16.87
CA GLU A 201 1.52 -4.21 17.42
C GLU A 201 2.88 -3.49 17.33
N ALA A 202 3.13 -2.80 16.20
CA ALA A 202 4.34 -2.00 16.07
C ALA A 202 4.37 -0.82 17.05
N ASP A 203 3.25 -0.12 17.27
CA ASP A 203 3.13 0.95 18.25
C ASP A 203 3.40 0.46 19.68
N GLU A 204 2.94 -0.75 20.04
CA GLU A 204 3.25 -1.38 21.33
C GLU A 204 4.75 -1.66 21.50
N LEU A 205 5.43 -2.10 20.42
CA LEU A 205 6.88 -2.33 20.44
C LEU A 205 7.64 -1.01 20.57
N ILE A 206 7.24 0.02 19.85
CA ILE A 206 7.82 1.36 19.93
C ILE A 206 7.64 1.95 21.35
N ALA A 207 6.46 1.78 21.94
CA ALA A 207 6.16 2.30 23.28
C ALA A 207 7.03 1.67 24.39
N LYS A 208 7.54 0.45 24.19
CA LYS A 208 8.48 -0.21 25.11
C LYS A 208 9.86 0.44 25.11
N LYS A 209 10.16 1.27 24.12
CA LYS A 209 11.46 1.94 23.91
C LYS A 209 12.64 0.96 23.93
N ASP A 210 12.40 -0.23 23.40
CA ASP A 210 13.38 -1.30 23.38
C ASP A 210 14.13 -1.36 22.06
N GLY A 211 15.43 -1.50 22.13
CA GLY A 211 16.29 -1.76 21.00
C GLY A 211 16.25 -0.66 19.93
N PHE A 212 16.08 -1.08 18.70
CA PHE A 212 16.16 -0.21 17.52
C PHE A 212 14.94 0.70 17.32
N TRP A 213 13.79 0.37 17.92
CA TRP A 213 12.53 1.08 17.66
C TRP A 213 12.58 2.57 18.00
N GLU A 214 13.18 2.90 19.14
CA GLU A 214 13.34 4.29 19.55
C GLU A 214 14.26 5.04 18.57
N THR A 215 15.41 4.45 18.21
CA THR A 215 16.35 5.06 17.26
C THR A 215 15.71 5.23 15.89
N LEU A 216 14.94 4.24 15.42
CA LEU A 216 14.25 4.29 14.13
C LEU A 216 13.21 5.41 14.10
N LEU A 217 12.35 5.49 15.12
CA LEU A 217 11.36 6.56 15.23
C LEU A 217 12.01 7.94 15.23
N LEU A 218 13.04 8.16 16.06
CA LEU A 218 13.75 9.43 16.15
C LEU A 218 14.41 9.83 14.82
N CYS A 219 14.98 8.87 14.09
CA CYS A 219 15.51 9.12 12.74
C CYS A 219 14.41 9.53 11.77
N CYS A 220 13.25 8.84 11.78
CA CYS A 220 12.11 9.19 10.91
C CYS A 220 11.53 10.57 11.26
N GLU A 221 11.41 10.91 12.54
CA GLU A 221 10.99 12.25 12.96
C GLU A 221 11.98 13.34 12.50
N ALA A 222 13.27 13.05 12.52
CA ALA A 222 14.29 13.97 12.01
C ALA A 222 14.20 14.12 10.48
N LEU A 223 13.89 13.06 9.74
CA LEU A 223 13.62 13.12 8.29
C LEU A 223 12.40 13.98 7.99
N LEU A 224 11.29 13.79 8.70
CA LEU A 224 10.10 14.62 8.55
C LEU A 224 10.42 16.09 8.80
N LYS A 225 11.14 16.39 9.91
CA LYS A 225 11.52 17.76 10.24
C LYS A 225 12.33 18.40 9.11
N SER A 226 13.36 17.72 8.61
CA SER A 226 14.17 18.22 7.48
C SER A 226 13.31 18.48 6.24
N ARG A 227 12.39 17.57 5.94
CA ARG A 227 11.48 17.69 4.79
C ARG A 227 10.54 18.91 4.92
N LEU A 228 10.03 19.17 6.11
CA LEU A 228 9.21 20.36 6.39
C LEU A 228 10.02 21.67 6.29
N GLU A 229 11.26 21.67 6.76
CA GLU A 229 12.18 22.80 6.61
C GLU A 229 12.55 23.06 5.13
N GLU A 230 12.58 22.01 4.29
CA GLU A 230 12.76 22.11 2.84
C GLU A 230 11.48 22.59 2.09
N GLY A 231 10.37 22.80 2.80
CA GLY A 231 9.13 23.36 2.23
C GLY A 231 8.05 22.31 1.92
N ALA A 232 8.18 21.09 2.41
CA ALA A 232 7.09 20.10 2.31
C ALA A 232 5.87 20.58 3.10
N LEU A 233 4.68 20.34 2.55
CA LEU A 233 3.42 20.69 3.20
C LEU A 233 2.93 19.49 4.03
N ASN A 234 2.66 19.74 5.31
CA ASN A 234 1.96 18.79 6.16
C ASN A 234 0.47 19.13 6.16
N LEU A 235 -0.28 18.50 5.26
CA LEU A 235 -1.72 18.69 5.15
C LEU A 235 -2.43 17.72 6.09
N PRO A 236 -3.30 18.21 7.00
CA PRO A 236 -4.06 17.33 7.87
C PRO A 236 -5.00 16.46 7.03
N ARG A 237 -4.80 15.15 7.07
CA ARG A 237 -5.68 14.19 6.43
C ARG A 237 -6.70 13.70 7.46
N ARG A 238 -7.99 13.77 7.08
CA ARG A 238 -9.05 13.09 7.80
C ARG A 238 -9.40 11.83 7.03
N GLU A 239 -9.05 10.69 7.57
CA GLU A 239 -9.39 9.39 7.02
C GLU A 239 -10.48 8.73 7.87
N PHE A 240 -11.27 7.89 7.23
CA PHE A 240 -12.37 7.19 7.88
C PHE A 240 -12.35 5.71 7.48
N GLU A 241 -12.55 4.84 8.44
CA GLU A 241 -12.90 3.45 8.19
C GLU A 241 -14.41 3.37 8.04
N ILE A 242 -14.87 2.86 6.89
CA ILE A 242 -16.28 2.68 6.59
C ILE A 242 -16.58 1.18 6.70
N ASN A 243 -17.44 0.82 7.64
CA ASN A 243 -17.89 -0.55 7.82
C ASN A 243 -19.34 -0.69 7.32
N VAL A 244 -19.52 -1.55 6.32
CA VAL A 244 -20.80 -1.86 5.66
C VAL A 244 -21.23 -3.30 5.86
N SER A 245 -20.71 -3.99 6.89
CA SER A 245 -21.02 -5.40 7.18
C SER A 245 -22.51 -5.61 7.50
N ASP A 246 -23.16 -4.61 8.08
CA ASP A 246 -24.61 -4.61 8.27
C ASP A 246 -25.24 -3.76 7.14
N PRO A 247 -26.04 -4.36 6.23
CA PRO A 247 -26.72 -3.60 5.18
C PRO A 247 -27.67 -2.50 5.67
N LYS A 248 -28.06 -2.57 6.94
CA LYS A 248 -28.99 -1.60 7.57
C LYS A 248 -28.27 -0.46 8.28
N GLN A 249 -26.96 -0.62 8.53
CA GLN A 249 -26.19 0.34 9.32
C GLN A 249 -24.79 0.50 8.74
N VAL A 250 -24.51 1.69 8.21
CA VAL A 250 -23.16 2.09 7.83
C VAL A 250 -22.49 2.73 9.04
N LEU A 251 -21.35 2.21 9.46
CA LEU A 251 -20.53 2.79 10.51
C LEU A 251 -19.35 3.51 9.88
N ILE A 252 -19.16 4.78 10.24
CA ILE A 252 -18.06 5.62 9.79
C ILE A 252 -17.24 5.98 11.02
N ASN A 253 -16.05 5.41 11.13
CA ASN A 253 -15.14 5.65 12.25
C ASN A 253 -13.97 6.52 11.76
N PRO A 254 -13.61 7.59 12.47
CA PRO A 254 -12.39 8.33 12.15
C PRO A 254 -11.18 7.40 12.34
N LEU A 255 -10.26 7.42 11.37
CA LEU A 255 -9.02 6.68 11.41
C LEU A 255 -7.87 7.65 11.74
N ASP A 256 -7.21 7.42 12.86
CA ASP A 256 -6.02 8.20 13.22
C ASP A 256 -4.77 7.54 12.61
N ARG A 257 -4.14 8.24 11.68
CA ARG A 257 -2.90 7.83 11.02
C ARG A 257 -1.66 8.54 11.60
N ASN A 258 -1.78 9.15 12.77
CA ASN A 258 -0.67 9.88 13.40
C ASN A 258 0.14 9.01 14.36
N SER A 259 -0.04 7.69 14.36
CA SER A 259 0.71 6.83 15.27
C SER A 259 2.21 6.79 14.91
N PRO A 260 3.08 6.49 15.87
CA PRO A 260 4.52 6.33 15.65
C PRO A 260 4.85 5.34 14.54
N ALA A 261 4.16 4.19 14.48
CA ALA A 261 4.36 3.18 13.45
C ALA A 261 3.97 3.68 12.05
N ASN A 262 2.84 4.42 11.94
CA ASN A 262 2.46 5.06 10.68
C ASN A 262 3.52 6.08 10.24
N ARG A 263 4.10 6.84 11.18
CA ARG A 263 5.17 7.80 10.90
C ARG A 263 6.41 7.12 10.32
N ILE A 264 6.84 6.00 10.90
CA ILE A 264 7.99 5.24 10.41
C ILE A 264 7.76 4.80 8.96
N ILE A 265 6.64 4.14 8.67
CA ILE A 265 6.35 3.64 7.32
C ILE A 265 6.22 4.79 6.31
N GLU A 266 5.51 5.87 6.68
CA GLU A 266 5.36 7.05 5.81
C GLU A 266 6.72 7.64 5.42
N GLU A 267 7.61 7.89 6.38
CA GLU A 267 8.90 8.52 6.10
C GLU A 267 9.84 7.59 5.34
N LEU A 268 9.84 6.27 5.61
CA LEU A 268 10.63 5.31 4.84
C LEU A 268 10.12 5.19 3.40
N ALA A 269 8.80 5.18 3.17
CA ALA A 269 8.23 5.17 1.83
C ALA A 269 8.55 6.45 1.05
N VAL A 270 8.45 7.61 1.69
CA VAL A 270 8.85 8.91 1.09
C VAL A 270 10.33 8.90 0.73
N LEU A 271 11.18 8.36 1.60
CA LEU A 271 12.62 8.26 1.36
C LEU A 271 12.94 7.39 0.15
N VAL A 272 12.34 6.20 0.05
CA VAL A 272 12.49 5.31 -1.11
C VAL A 272 12.04 6.00 -2.39
N ASN A 273 10.88 6.66 -2.37
CA ASN A 273 10.36 7.39 -3.54
C ASN A 273 11.28 8.53 -3.95
N ARG A 274 11.84 9.28 -2.99
CA ARG A 274 12.81 10.36 -3.26
C ARG A 274 14.08 9.84 -3.93
N GLU A 275 14.66 8.77 -3.41
CA GLU A 275 15.87 8.17 -3.98
C GLU A 275 15.61 7.52 -5.34
N THR A 276 14.46 6.87 -5.50
CA THR A 276 14.04 6.35 -6.81
C THR A 276 13.93 7.48 -7.85
N GLY A 277 13.29 8.58 -7.48
CA GLY A 277 13.19 9.77 -8.34
C GLY A 277 14.57 10.33 -8.73
N ARG A 278 15.53 10.35 -7.80
CA ARG A 278 16.92 10.76 -8.11
C ARG A 278 17.59 9.82 -9.10
N LEU A 279 17.50 8.52 -8.89
CA LEU A 279 18.09 7.51 -9.77
C LEU A 279 17.54 7.57 -11.21
N PHE A 280 16.30 7.97 -11.39
CA PHE A 280 15.71 8.15 -12.74
C PHE A 280 16.04 9.49 -13.37
N HIS A 281 16.52 10.46 -12.61
CA HIS A 281 16.88 11.80 -13.12
C HIS A 281 18.34 11.88 -13.57
N GLU A 282 19.22 11.06 -12.99
CA GLU A 282 20.63 10.90 -13.36
C GLU A 282 20.79 10.06 -14.64
#